data_0e48c923e6b2cff88d6cfcd9c61ffa3f
#
_entry.id   0e48c923e6b2cff88d6cfcd9c61ffa3f
#
_cell.length_a   1.000
_cell.length_b   1.000
_cell.length_c   1.000
_cell.angle_alpha   90.00
_cell.angle_beta   90.00
_cell.angle_gamma   90.00
#
_symmetry.space_group_name_H-M   'P 1'
#
loop_
_entity.id
_entity.type
_entity.pdbx_description
1 polymer ?
#
loop_
_entity_poly.entity_id
_entity_poly.type
_entity_poly.pdbx_seq_one_letter_code
_entity_poly.pdbx_strand_id
1 'polypeptide(L)'
;MAEPEPDGSPVAPATGRRIAALAFPALGVLAAEPIYLLFDIAVVGRLGALPLAGLAIGGLILSTLSSQMTFLSYGTTARSARFFGAGNRTSAVGEGVQATWLALGLGMLIVVVVEAAAVPLVSALAAGGDIATTALPWVRIAIVGVPAILVSAAGNGWMRGVQDTGRPLRYVVAGFAVSAVLCPLLVYGWLGMPRLELVGSAVANLLGQWVAALLFLRSLLAERVPLWVQPEVLRAQVVMGRDLVLRTMAFQACFVSAGAVAARFGAAAVAAHQVVLQLWNFLALVLDSLAIAAQSLVGAALGAGQLAHAKSVAWRVTIFSTLASAVLAGVFAVGASVFPSVFTDDRSVLDAIGVPWWFMVAQLPVAGIVFALDGVLLGAGDAKFMRNATLISALVGFLPLVWLSLAFGWGLLGIWSGLSTFMVLRLAFVGWRAFSGHWLVPGTG
;
A
#
# COMPACT_ATOMS: atom_id res chain seq x y z
N MET A 1 -40.65 -7.74 21.82
CA MET A 1 -39.63 -8.20 22.77
C MET A 1 -38.45 -8.61 21.95
N ALA A 2 -37.41 -7.76 21.87
CA ALA A 2 -36.14 -8.07 21.22
C ALA A 2 -35.34 -8.94 22.18
N GLU A 3 -34.93 -10.13 21.74
CA GLU A 3 -33.99 -10.97 22.49
C GLU A 3 -32.69 -10.19 22.71
N PRO A 4 -32.08 -10.26 23.90
CA PRO A 4 -30.79 -9.64 24.14
C PRO A 4 -29.72 -10.33 23.29
N GLU A 5 -28.96 -9.54 22.51
CA GLU A 5 -27.75 -10.02 21.82
C GLU A 5 -26.81 -10.68 22.85
N PRO A 6 -26.22 -11.85 22.52
CA PRO A 6 -25.24 -12.48 23.39
C PRO A 6 -24.02 -11.56 23.51
N ASP A 7 -23.81 -11.11 24.73
CA ASP A 7 -22.73 -10.25 25.17
C ASP A 7 -21.38 -10.90 24.82
N GLY A 8 -20.53 -10.18 24.09
CA GLY A 8 -19.12 -10.51 23.95
C GLY A 8 -18.66 -11.20 22.65
N SER A 9 -19.48 -11.38 21.61
CA SER A 9 -19.00 -11.91 20.34
C SER A 9 -18.19 -10.86 19.56
N PRO A 10 -16.89 -11.11 19.25
CA PRO A 10 -16.09 -10.18 18.43
C PRO A 10 -16.58 -10.08 16.97
N VAL A 11 -17.57 -10.88 16.59
CA VAL A 11 -18.12 -10.99 15.24
C VAL A 11 -19.47 -10.29 15.15
N ALA A 12 -19.44 -8.95 15.11
CA ALA A 12 -20.64 -8.17 14.88
C ALA A 12 -21.03 -8.09 13.39
N PRO A 13 -22.33 -7.84 13.05
CA PRO A 13 -22.79 -7.78 11.67
C PRO A 13 -22.01 -6.78 10.81
N ALA A 14 -21.66 -7.16 9.58
CA ALA A 14 -21.00 -6.29 8.61
C ALA A 14 -22.00 -5.29 8.03
N THR A 15 -22.35 -4.27 8.81
CA THR A 15 -23.15 -3.15 8.33
C THR A 15 -22.28 -2.19 7.50
N GLY A 16 -22.89 -1.45 6.56
CA GLY A 16 -22.17 -0.42 5.79
C GLY A 16 -21.46 0.59 6.71
N ARG A 17 -22.08 0.95 7.85
CA ARG A 17 -21.46 1.83 8.86
C ARG A 17 -20.17 1.22 9.46
N ARG A 18 -20.16 -0.09 9.73
CA ARG A 18 -18.96 -0.76 10.27
C ARG A 18 -17.86 -0.88 9.23
N ILE A 19 -18.22 -1.21 7.98
CA ILE A 19 -17.26 -1.22 6.87
C ILE A 19 -16.62 0.16 6.72
N ALA A 20 -17.42 1.22 6.69
CA ALA A 20 -16.94 2.59 6.62
C ALA A 20 -16.08 2.98 7.83
N ALA A 21 -16.48 2.61 9.05
CA ALA A 21 -15.73 2.89 10.27
C ALA A 21 -14.33 2.25 10.30
N LEU A 22 -14.13 1.13 9.59
CA LEU A 22 -12.81 0.51 9.43
C LEU A 22 -12.05 1.09 8.22
N ALA A 23 -12.75 1.36 7.11
CA ALA A 23 -12.13 1.81 5.87
C ALA A 23 -11.65 3.27 5.95
N PHE A 24 -12.42 4.21 6.52
CA PHE A 24 -12.02 5.62 6.56
C PHE A 24 -10.70 5.87 7.32
N PRO A 25 -10.50 5.34 8.55
CA PRO A 25 -9.21 5.48 9.20
C PRO A 25 -8.08 4.76 8.45
N ALA A 26 -8.36 3.60 7.83
CA ALA A 26 -7.38 2.90 7.01
C ALA A 26 -6.97 3.74 5.77
N LEU A 27 -7.92 4.41 5.11
CA LEU A 27 -7.64 5.35 4.02
C LEU A 27 -6.74 6.49 4.51
N GLY A 28 -7.03 7.05 5.70
CA GLY A 28 -6.20 8.09 6.30
C GLY A 28 -4.75 7.64 6.53
N VAL A 29 -4.54 6.40 6.96
CA VAL A 29 -3.19 5.82 7.10
C VAL A 29 -2.51 5.68 5.74
N LEU A 30 -3.22 5.17 4.72
CA LEU A 30 -2.67 4.96 3.37
C LEU A 30 -2.36 6.29 2.67
N ALA A 31 -3.18 7.33 2.88
CA ALA A 31 -3.01 8.64 2.26
C ALA A 31 -1.95 9.51 2.96
N ALA A 32 -1.61 9.21 4.22
CA ALA A 32 -0.71 10.05 5.00
C ALA A 32 0.69 10.16 4.39
N GLU A 33 1.27 9.06 3.91
CA GLU A 33 2.59 9.05 3.27
C GLU A 33 2.63 9.87 1.97
N PRO A 34 1.74 9.66 0.97
CA PRO A 34 1.67 10.50 -0.22
C PRO A 34 1.48 11.99 0.06
N ILE A 35 0.63 12.32 1.04
CA ILE A 35 0.40 13.73 1.43
C ILE A 35 1.68 14.34 2.01
N TYR A 36 2.37 13.60 2.90
CA TYR A 36 3.64 14.08 3.46
C TYR A 36 4.71 14.21 2.39
N LEU A 37 4.79 13.28 1.44
CA LEU A 37 5.76 13.35 0.34
C LEU A 37 5.55 14.61 -0.53
N LEU A 38 4.31 14.97 -0.83
CA LEU A 38 4.00 16.21 -1.55
C LEU A 38 4.43 17.45 -0.75
N PHE A 39 4.23 17.45 0.56
CA PHE A 39 4.68 18.51 1.46
C PHE A 39 6.22 18.62 1.46
N ASP A 40 6.92 17.49 1.58
CA ASP A 40 8.40 17.44 1.58
C ASP A 40 8.98 17.95 0.25
N ILE A 41 8.40 17.54 -0.88
CA ILE A 41 8.72 18.05 -2.22
C ILE A 41 8.53 19.58 -2.29
N ALA A 42 7.44 20.11 -1.73
CA ALA A 42 7.18 21.53 -1.73
C ALA A 42 8.18 22.33 -0.87
N VAL A 43 8.62 21.75 0.26
CA VAL A 43 9.65 22.38 1.12
C VAL A 43 11.02 22.32 0.46
N VAL A 44 11.47 21.14 0.05
CA VAL A 44 12.81 20.94 -0.55
C VAL A 44 12.93 21.60 -1.92
N GLY A 45 11.84 21.62 -2.70
CA GLY A 45 11.82 22.26 -4.02
C GLY A 45 12.19 23.75 -4.01
N ARG A 46 11.96 24.43 -2.89
CA ARG A 46 12.39 25.85 -2.72
C ARG A 46 13.90 26.03 -2.52
N LEU A 47 14.64 24.94 -2.27
CA LEU A 47 16.11 24.99 -2.22
C LEU A 47 16.74 25.00 -3.62
N GLY A 48 16.01 24.58 -4.64
CA GLY A 48 16.46 24.52 -6.03
C GLY A 48 16.40 23.12 -6.64
N ALA A 49 16.80 23.03 -7.90
CA ALA A 49 16.67 21.81 -8.70
C ALA A 49 17.55 20.64 -8.21
N LEU A 50 18.77 20.92 -7.73
CA LEU A 50 19.71 19.87 -7.32
C LEU A 50 19.28 19.17 -6.02
N PRO A 51 18.87 19.86 -4.93
CA PRO A 51 18.29 19.20 -3.76
C PRO A 51 17.01 18.42 -4.09
N LEU A 52 16.15 18.95 -4.98
CA LEU A 52 14.93 18.29 -5.40
C LEU A 52 15.20 16.97 -6.17
N ALA A 53 16.20 16.97 -7.05
CA ALA A 53 16.67 15.77 -7.73
C ALA A 53 17.24 14.73 -6.75
N GLY A 54 18.00 15.19 -5.73
CA GLY A 54 18.51 14.34 -4.66
C GLY A 54 17.38 13.70 -3.85
N LEU A 55 16.36 14.48 -3.48
CA LEU A 55 15.15 13.96 -2.82
C LEU A 55 14.42 12.92 -3.68
N ALA A 56 14.31 13.15 -4.99
CA ALA A 56 13.63 12.22 -5.90
C ALA A 56 14.34 10.85 -5.95
N ILE A 57 15.68 10.83 -6.04
CA ILE A 57 16.47 9.58 -6.00
C ILE A 57 16.32 8.88 -4.65
N GLY A 58 16.48 9.61 -3.55
CA GLY A 58 16.32 9.04 -2.21
C GLY A 58 14.91 8.51 -1.94
N GLY A 59 13.89 9.28 -2.32
CA GLY A 59 12.50 8.91 -2.21
C GLY A 59 12.15 7.66 -3.04
N LEU A 60 12.70 7.52 -4.24
CA LEU A 60 12.54 6.33 -5.08
C LEU A 60 13.08 5.06 -4.39
N ILE A 61 14.28 5.14 -3.79
CA ILE A 61 14.88 4.02 -3.06
C ILE A 61 13.99 3.65 -1.87
N LEU A 62 13.64 4.63 -1.04
CA LEU A 62 12.86 4.40 0.18
C LEU A 62 11.45 3.86 -0.12
N SER A 63 10.74 4.45 -1.10
CA SER A 63 9.39 4.02 -1.49
C SER A 63 9.39 2.61 -2.09
N THR A 64 10.40 2.27 -2.90
CA THR A 64 10.54 0.93 -3.45
C THR A 64 10.73 -0.11 -2.35
N LEU A 65 11.59 0.16 -1.37
CA LEU A 65 11.77 -0.72 -0.21
C LEU A 65 10.50 -0.82 0.62
N SER A 66 9.85 0.30 0.94
CA SER A 66 8.62 0.33 1.74
C SER A 66 7.47 -0.43 1.07
N SER A 67 7.32 -0.30 -0.26
CA SER A 67 6.27 -1.01 -1.01
C SER A 67 6.43 -2.52 -0.96
N GLN A 68 7.67 -3.03 -1.00
CA GLN A 68 7.93 -4.47 -0.87
C GLN A 68 7.64 -5.00 0.53
N MET A 69 7.69 -4.13 1.55
CA MET A 69 7.52 -4.51 2.94
C MET A 69 6.06 -4.42 3.42
N THR A 70 5.12 -4.03 2.58
CA THR A 70 3.68 -3.99 2.91
C THR A 70 3.12 -5.34 3.34
N PHE A 71 3.80 -6.45 2.98
CA PHE A 71 3.42 -7.79 3.41
C PHE A 71 3.35 -7.93 4.94
N LEU A 72 4.18 -7.19 5.69
CA LEU A 72 4.13 -7.20 7.17
C LEU A 72 2.77 -6.76 7.68
N SER A 73 2.21 -5.70 7.12
CA SER A 73 0.88 -5.22 7.51
C SER A 73 -0.21 -6.20 7.09
N TYR A 74 -0.26 -6.60 5.83
CA TYR A 74 -1.32 -7.50 5.33
C TYR A 74 -1.25 -8.90 5.94
N GLY A 75 -0.06 -9.49 6.03
CA GLY A 75 0.13 -10.81 6.63
C GLY A 75 -0.28 -10.84 8.10
N THR A 76 0.16 -9.86 8.87
CA THR A 76 -0.17 -9.74 10.29
C THR A 76 -1.67 -9.48 10.50
N THR A 77 -2.30 -8.64 9.66
CA THR A 77 -3.75 -8.39 9.72
C THR A 77 -4.55 -9.68 9.57
N ALA A 78 -4.23 -10.50 8.56
CA ALA A 78 -4.95 -11.75 8.29
C ALA A 78 -4.90 -12.70 9.49
N ARG A 79 -3.71 -12.95 10.03
CA ARG A 79 -3.48 -13.88 11.13
C ARG A 79 -4.07 -13.37 12.45
N SER A 80 -3.80 -12.10 12.77
CA SER A 80 -4.34 -11.44 13.96
C SER A 80 -5.89 -11.42 13.96
N ALA A 81 -6.52 -11.14 12.80
CA ALA A 81 -7.97 -11.14 12.68
C ALA A 81 -8.59 -12.51 12.97
N ARG A 82 -7.96 -13.60 12.53
CA ARG A 82 -8.45 -14.94 12.81
C ARG A 82 -8.41 -15.28 14.30
N PHE A 83 -7.29 -15.01 14.98
CA PHE A 83 -7.21 -15.20 16.42
C PHE A 83 -8.18 -14.31 17.19
N PHE A 84 -8.35 -13.08 16.75
CA PHE A 84 -9.32 -12.15 17.33
C PHE A 84 -10.76 -12.68 17.21
N GLY A 85 -11.13 -13.17 16.02
CA GLY A 85 -12.43 -13.80 15.79
C GLY A 85 -12.68 -15.05 16.63
N ALA A 86 -11.64 -15.85 16.88
CA ALA A 86 -11.69 -17.01 17.80
C ALA A 86 -11.77 -16.62 19.28
N GLY A 87 -11.87 -15.33 19.63
CA GLY A 87 -11.90 -14.84 21.01
C GLY A 87 -10.53 -14.83 21.70
N ASN A 88 -9.45 -15.18 21.01
CA ASN A 88 -8.10 -15.24 21.56
C ASN A 88 -7.31 -13.96 21.26
N ARG A 89 -7.59 -12.89 22.02
CA ARG A 89 -6.92 -11.59 21.88
C ARG A 89 -5.40 -11.70 22.14
N THR A 90 -4.98 -12.53 23.09
CA THR A 90 -3.56 -12.70 23.42
C THR A 90 -2.77 -13.21 22.22
N SER A 91 -3.27 -14.25 21.54
CA SER A 91 -2.64 -14.76 20.32
C SER A 91 -2.74 -13.76 19.15
N ALA A 92 -3.86 -13.03 19.03
CA ALA A 92 -4.01 -11.99 18.01
C ALA A 92 -2.95 -10.89 18.14
N VAL A 93 -2.66 -10.43 19.36
CA VAL A 93 -1.58 -9.46 19.63
C VAL A 93 -0.21 -10.13 19.53
N GLY A 94 -0.10 -11.41 19.90
CA GLY A 94 1.12 -12.21 19.75
C GLY A 94 1.62 -12.26 18.30
N GLU A 95 0.73 -12.32 17.30
CA GLU A 95 1.11 -12.17 15.89
C GLU A 95 1.79 -10.80 15.63
N GLY A 96 1.32 -9.73 16.27
CA GLY A 96 1.95 -8.41 16.22
C GLY A 96 3.34 -8.39 16.85
N VAL A 97 3.55 -9.14 17.94
CA VAL A 97 4.89 -9.29 18.57
C VAL A 97 5.85 -9.96 17.59
N GLN A 98 5.44 -11.08 16.98
CA GLN A 98 6.30 -11.80 16.03
C GLN A 98 6.58 -10.95 14.77
N ALA A 99 5.58 -10.24 14.25
CA ALA A 99 5.75 -9.30 13.14
C ALA A 99 6.71 -8.16 13.51
N THR A 100 6.71 -7.68 14.77
CA THR A 100 7.64 -6.65 15.25
C THR A 100 9.07 -7.18 15.31
N TRP A 101 9.30 -8.41 15.74
CA TRP A 101 10.62 -9.04 15.69
C TRP A 101 11.12 -9.21 14.26
N LEU A 102 10.23 -9.65 13.35
CA LEU A 102 10.55 -9.75 11.92
C LEU A 102 10.87 -8.37 11.33
N ALA A 103 10.10 -7.34 11.70
CA ALA A 103 10.30 -5.95 11.28
C ALA A 103 11.67 -5.42 11.70
N LEU A 104 12.06 -5.62 12.95
CA LEU A 104 13.36 -5.20 13.47
C LEU A 104 14.50 -5.94 12.79
N GLY A 105 14.43 -7.28 12.70
CA GLY A 105 15.46 -8.08 12.05
C GLY A 105 15.65 -7.75 10.58
N LEU A 106 14.54 -7.69 9.82
CA LEU A 106 14.56 -7.36 8.40
C LEU A 106 14.96 -5.89 8.17
N GLY A 107 14.45 -4.98 9.00
CA GLY A 107 14.78 -3.57 8.92
C GLY A 107 16.28 -3.32 9.15
N MET A 108 16.87 -3.94 10.15
CA MET A 108 18.31 -3.84 10.39
C MET A 108 19.14 -4.47 9.26
N LEU A 109 18.69 -5.61 8.71
CA LEU A 109 19.33 -6.21 7.55
C LEU A 109 19.32 -5.25 6.35
N ILE A 110 18.19 -4.63 6.08
CA ILE A 110 18.05 -3.65 4.97
C ILE A 110 18.97 -2.45 5.21
N VAL A 111 19.03 -1.92 6.44
CA VAL A 111 19.97 -0.81 6.76
C VAL A 111 21.40 -1.23 6.43
N VAL A 112 21.88 -2.37 6.90
CA VAL A 112 23.26 -2.84 6.66
C VAL A 112 23.53 -3.03 5.17
N VAL A 113 22.60 -3.67 4.44
CA VAL A 113 22.79 -3.95 3.00
C VAL A 113 22.77 -2.65 2.20
N VAL A 114 21.83 -1.75 2.47
CA VAL A 114 21.74 -0.49 1.71
C VAL A 114 22.87 0.46 2.07
N GLU A 115 23.30 0.55 3.32
CA GLU A 115 24.47 1.34 3.71
C GLU A 115 25.75 0.85 3.01
N ALA A 116 25.96 -0.46 2.97
CA ALA A 116 27.09 -1.06 2.25
C ALA A 116 27.05 -0.80 0.73
N ALA A 117 25.84 -0.75 0.15
CA ALA A 117 25.60 -0.54 -1.28
C ALA A 117 25.23 0.92 -1.63
N ALA A 118 25.21 1.87 -0.67
CA ALA A 118 24.66 3.20 -0.88
C ALA A 118 25.31 3.95 -2.05
N VAL A 119 26.64 3.92 -2.12
CA VAL A 119 27.38 4.62 -3.19
C VAL A 119 27.07 4.04 -4.57
N PRO A 120 27.24 2.75 -4.85
CA PRO A 120 26.93 2.20 -6.17
C PRO A 120 25.43 2.29 -6.51
N LEU A 121 24.52 2.14 -5.53
CA LEU A 121 23.09 2.23 -5.74
C LEU A 121 22.67 3.64 -6.17
N VAL A 122 23.12 4.66 -5.42
CA VAL A 122 22.78 6.06 -5.72
C VAL A 122 23.42 6.48 -7.05
N SER A 123 24.68 6.10 -7.31
CA SER A 123 25.37 6.42 -8.55
C SER A 123 24.72 5.78 -9.77
N ALA A 124 24.17 4.58 -9.64
CA ALA A 124 23.46 3.90 -10.73
C ALA A 124 22.10 4.56 -11.08
N LEU A 125 21.46 5.20 -10.11
CA LEU A 125 20.18 5.88 -10.30
C LEU A 125 20.32 7.36 -10.66
N ALA A 126 21.41 7.99 -10.25
CA ALA A 126 21.66 9.41 -10.53
C ALA A 126 22.21 9.61 -11.95
N ALA A 127 21.64 10.57 -12.67
CA ALA A 127 22.07 10.93 -14.02
C ALA A 127 23.40 11.72 -14.06
N GLY A 128 24.00 12.05 -12.91
CA GLY A 128 25.25 12.82 -12.79
C GLY A 128 25.82 12.77 -11.38
N GLY A 129 27.14 13.06 -11.26
CA GLY A 129 27.87 13.00 -10.00
C GLY A 129 27.35 13.95 -8.93
N ASP A 130 26.92 15.16 -9.33
CA ASP A 130 26.39 16.18 -8.40
C ASP A 130 25.05 15.74 -7.76
N ILE A 131 24.19 15.07 -8.53
CA ILE A 131 22.94 14.53 -8.00
C ILE A 131 23.25 13.38 -7.02
N ALA A 132 24.21 12.51 -7.38
CA ALA A 132 24.61 11.39 -6.53
C ALA A 132 25.20 11.87 -5.19
N THR A 133 26.09 12.85 -5.21
CA THR A 133 26.70 13.44 -4.00
C THR A 133 25.68 14.14 -3.11
N THR A 134 24.65 14.74 -3.71
CA THR A 134 23.57 15.42 -2.99
C THR A 134 22.57 14.43 -2.38
N ALA A 135 22.24 13.35 -3.11
CA ALA A 135 21.28 12.33 -2.66
C ALA A 135 21.86 11.39 -1.59
N LEU A 136 23.16 11.09 -1.63
CA LEU A 136 23.79 10.09 -0.77
C LEU A 136 23.61 10.34 0.73
N PRO A 137 23.86 11.55 1.27
CA PRO A 137 23.62 11.83 2.69
C PRO A 137 22.16 11.63 3.10
N TRP A 138 21.21 12.04 2.23
CA TRP A 138 19.79 11.87 2.47
C TRP A 138 19.44 10.38 2.56
N VAL A 139 19.89 9.56 1.62
CA VAL A 139 19.63 8.10 1.60
C VAL A 139 20.17 7.43 2.85
N ARG A 140 21.42 7.73 3.24
CA ARG A 140 22.05 7.15 4.45
C ARG A 140 21.27 7.47 5.73
N ILE A 141 20.75 8.68 5.86
CA ILE A 141 19.95 9.06 7.04
C ILE A 141 18.56 8.41 6.96
N ALA A 142 17.89 8.50 5.81
CA ALA A 142 16.53 7.99 5.65
C ALA A 142 16.45 6.47 5.83
N ILE A 143 17.48 5.72 5.40
CA ILE A 143 17.49 4.25 5.52
C ILE A 143 17.47 3.77 6.98
N VAL A 144 18.03 4.53 7.91
CA VAL A 144 17.98 4.25 9.35
C VAL A 144 16.55 4.32 9.90
N GLY A 145 15.64 4.94 9.17
CA GLY A 145 14.18 4.95 9.45
C GLY A 145 13.47 3.66 9.05
N VAL A 146 14.04 2.81 8.21
CA VAL A 146 13.36 1.60 7.71
C VAL A 146 12.91 0.66 8.82
N PRO A 147 13.69 0.35 9.87
CA PRO A 147 13.20 -0.44 10.99
C PRO A 147 11.94 0.16 11.64
N ALA A 148 11.88 1.49 11.77
CA ALA A 148 10.72 2.19 12.33
C ALA A 148 9.49 2.10 11.41
N ILE A 149 9.69 2.22 10.08
CA ILE A 149 8.63 2.02 9.08
C ILE A 149 8.06 0.60 9.20
N LEU A 150 8.93 -0.42 9.27
CA LEU A 150 8.51 -1.81 9.36
C LEU A 150 7.82 -2.14 10.70
N VAL A 151 8.28 -1.59 11.81
CA VAL A 151 7.62 -1.69 13.13
C VAL A 151 6.23 -1.05 13.07
N SER A 152 6.10 0.10 12.42
CA SER A 152 4.80 0.75 12.21
C SER A 152 3.88 -0.10 11.33
N ALA A 153 4.40 -0.76 10.29
CA ALA A 153 3.65 -1.68 9.44
C ALA A 153 3.15 -2.91 10.23
N ALA A 154 4.00 -3.52 11.06
CA ALA A 154 3.62 -4.63 11.94
C ALA A 154 2.56 -4.20 12.96
N GLY A 155 2.75 -3.02 13.59
CA GLY A 155 1.82 -2.42 14.53
C GLY A 155 0.45 -2.15 13.92
N ASN A 156 0.45 -1.55 12.72
CA ASN A 156 -0.75 -1.30 11.93
C ASN A 156 -1.46 -2.63 11.58
N GLY A 157 -0.69 -3.67 11.24
CA GLY A 157 -1.23 -4.99 10.88
C GLY A 157 -2.02 -5.63 12.02
N TRP A 158 -1.44 -5.78 13.22
CA TRP A 158 -2.16 -6.42 14.32
C TRP A 158 -3.35 -5.59 14.82
N MET A 159 -3.23 -4.26 14.87
CA MET A 159 -4.33 -3.39 15.26
C MET A 159 -5.52 -3.48 14.29
N ARG A 160 -5.26 -3.49 12.98
CA ARG A 160 -6.30 -3.76 11.96
C ARG A 160 -6.93 -5.14 12.16
N GLY A 161 -6.12 -6.15 12.51
CA GLY A 161 -6.59 -7.50 12.81
C GLY A 161 -7.57 -7.54 13.97
N VAL A 162 -7.31 -6.80 15.05
CA VAL A 162 -8.25 -6.66 16.18
C VAL A 162 -9.32 -5.58 15.94
N GLN A 163 -9.49 -5.13 14.70
CA GLN A 163 -10.51 -4.18 14.24
C GLN A 163 -10.37 -2.76 14.84
N ASP A 164 -9.17 -2.39 15.27
CA ASP A 164 -8.85 -1.03 15.68
C ASP A 164 -8.05 -0.34 14.59
N THR A 165 -8.71 0.41 13.74
CA THR A 165 -8.08 1.23 12.67
C THR A 165 -7.89 2.69 13.08
N GLY A 166 -8.50 3.10 14.19
CA GLY A 166 -8.44 4.48 14.66
C GLY A 166 -7.11 4.83 15.37
N ARG A 167 -6.56 3.91 16.18
CA ARG A 167 -5.24 4.12 16.82
C ARG A 167 -4.11 4.21 15.80
N PRO A 168 -4.00 3.30 14.82
CA PRO A 168 -3.00 3.41 13.75
C PRO A 168 -3.02 4.77 13.05
N LEU A 169 -4.20 5.28 12.70
CA LEU A 169 -4.30 6.60 12.06
C LEU A 169 -3.69 7.70 12.94
N ARG A 170 -4.03 7.72 14.22
CA ARG A 170 -3.48 8.73 15.15
C ARG A 170 -1.96 8.65 15.27
N TYR A 171 -1.37 7.46 15.29
CA TYR A 171 0.07 7.27 15.42
C TYR A 171 0.81 7.68 14.14
N VAL A 172 0.30 7.29 12.99
CA VAL A 172 0.86 7.67 11.68
C VAL A 172 0.76 9.18 11.48
N VAL A 173 -0.39 9.78 11.76
CA VAL A 173 -0.58 11.23 11.68
C VAL A 173 0.32 11.97 12.66
N ALA A 174 0.51 11.48 13.89
CA ALA A 174 1.43 12.08 14.85
C ALA A 174 2.88 12.05 14.34
N GLY A 175 3.33 10.93 13.77
CA GLY A 175 4.66 10.82 13.16
C GLY A 175 4.86 11.80 12.01
N PHE A 176 3.94 11.84 11.05
CA PHE A 176 4.02 12.79 9.94
C PHE A 176 3.84 14.24 10.34
N ALA A 177 3.05 14.54 11.38
CA ALA A 177 2.94 15.91 11.94
C ALA A 177 4.29 16.36 12.53
N VAL A 178 4.98 15.50 13.25
CA VAL A 178 6.34 15.79 13.75
C VAL A 178 7.30 16.02 12.58
N SER A 179 7.28 15.15 11.56
CA SER A 179 8.08 15.35 10.34
C SER A 179 7.76 16.69 9.66
N ALA A 180 6.48 17.02 9.49
CA ALA A 180 6.04 18.23 8.80
C ALA A 180 6.44 19.52 9.54
N VAL A 181 6.49 19.49 10.88
CA VAL A 181 6.97 20.62 11.69
C VAL A 181 8.48 20.72 11.63
N LEU A 182 9.19 19.59 11.80
CA LEU A 182 10.66 19.60 11.83
C LEU A 182 11.29 19.86 10.45
N CYS A 183 10.63 19.43 9.37
CA CYS A 183 11.18 19.55 8.02
C CYS A 183 11.54 21.01 7.68
N PRO A 184 10.63 22.00 7.68
CA PRO A 184 11.01 23.39 7.38
C PRO A 184 11.97 23.99 8.42
N LEU A 185 11.89 23.59 9.68
CA LEU A 185 12.79 24.06 10.73
C LEU A 185 14.24 23.67 10.44
N LEU A 186 14.46 22.41 10.05
CA LEU A 186 15.80 21.88 9.77
C LEU A 186 16.27 22.21 8.34
N VAL A 187 15.37 22.28 7.38
CA VAL A 187 15.71 22.61 5.98
C VAL A 187 16.18 24.05 5.87
N TYR A 188 15.45 24.99 6.47
CA TYR A 188 15.74 26.42 6.35
C TYR A 188 16.52 27.02 7.52
N GLY A 189 16.64 26.28 8.65
CA GLY A 189 17.30 26.78 9.84
C GLY A 189 16.47 27.80 10.64
N TRP A 190 15.13 27.63 10.68
CA TRP A 190 14.24 28.51 11.42
C TRP A 190 14.36 28.30 12.94
N LEU A 191 13.98 29.31 13.70
CA LEU A 191 13.96 29.31 15.18
C LEU A 191 15.33 28.98 15.82
N GLY A 192 16.45 29.30 15.17
CA GLY A 192 17.80 29.05 15.67
C GLY A 192 18.29 27.60 15.46
N MET A 193 17.53 26.75 14.72
CA MET A 193 17.98 25.44 14.32
C MET A 193 19.08 25.54 13.24
N PRO A 194 19.98 24.51 13.14
CA PRO A 194 20.96 24.49 12.06
C PRO A 194 20.26 24.33 10.70
N ARG A 195 20.72 25.08 9.71
CA ARG A 195 20.25 24.93 8.32
C ARG A 195 20.93 23.72 7.70
N LEU A 196 20.20 22.63 7.58
CA LEU A 196 20.68 21.34 7.07
C LEU A 196 20.27 21.07 5.62
N GLU A 197 19.49 21.96 5.01
CA GLU A 197 19.00 21.83 3.63
C GLU A 197 18.33 20.44 3.38
N LEU A 198 18.72 19.72 2.32
CA LEU A 198 18.17 18.41 2.00
C LEU A 198 18.33 17.38 3.14
N VAL A 199 19.44 17.41 3.86
CA VAL A 199 19.69 16.55 5.02
C VAL A 199 18.67 16.80 6.12
N GLY A 200 18.20 18.04 6.26
CA GLY A 200 17.14 18.41 7.21
C GLY A 200 15.83 17.69 6.98
N SER A 201 15.44 17.50 5.71
CA SER A 201 14.27 16.70 5.33
C SER A 201 14.46 15.23 5.75
N ALA A 202 15.63 14.63 5.48
CA ALA A 202 15.91 13.24 5.90
C ALA A 202 15.81 13.04 7.41
N VAL A 203 16.39 13.95 8.19
CA VAL A 203 16.35 13.91 9.66
C VAL A 203 14.92 14.09 10.18
N ALA A 204 14.15 15.02 9.61
CA ALA A 204 12.75 15.22 9.99
C ALA A 204 11.91 13.97 9.73
N ASN A 205 12.07 13.34 8.54
CA ASN A 205 11.40 12.10 8.20
C ASN A 205 11.79 10.97 9.16
N LEU A 206 13.09 10.77 9.40
CA LEU A 206 13.61 9.78 10.34
C LEU A 206 12.97 9.91 11.72
N LEU A 207 12.96 11.11 12.29
CA LEU A 207 12.39 11.37 13.61
C LEU A 207 10.89 11.09 13.65
N GLY A 208 10.14 11.50 12.64
CA GLY A 208 8.71 11.22 12.55
C GLY A 208 8.40 9.73 12.44
N GLN A 209 9.16 8.98 11.66
CA GLN A 209 9.00 7.51 11.56
C GLN A 209 9.25 6.82 12.92
N TRP A 210 10.29 7.24 13.66
CA TRP A 210 10.55 6.71 15.00
C TRP A 210 9.47 7.12 16.01
N VAL A 211 8.89 8.32 15.92
CA VAL A 211 7.76 8.72 16.78
C VAL A 211 6.57 7.78 16.54
N ALA A 212 6.19 7.54 15.28
CA ALA A 212 5.11 6.59 14.97
C ALA A 212 5.43 5.19 15.50
N ALA A 213 6.63 4.65 15.23
CA ALA A 213 7.06 3.34 15.67
C ALA A 213 7.02 3.19 17.21
N LEU A 214 7.50 4.18 17.94
CA LEU A 214 7.48 4.19 19.40
C LEU A 214 6.05 4.19 19.96
N LEU A 215 5.09 4.87 19.33
CA LEU A 215 3.68 4.83 19.70
C LEU A 215 3.08 3.45 19.46
N PHE A 216 3.41 2.79 18.34
CA PHE A 216 3.01 1.40 18.08
C PHE A 216 3.63 0.43 19.08
N LEU A 217 4.93 0.55 19.36
CA LEU A 217 5.62 -0.29 20.36
C LEU A 217 5.04 -0.09 21.78
N ARG A 218 4.80 1.16 22.18
CA ARG A 218 4.14 1.45 23.45
C ARG A 218 2.78 0.76 23.57
N SER A 219 1.98 0.79 22.48
CA SER A 219 0.68 0.11 22.48
C SER A 219 0.81 -1.40 22.54
N LEU A 220 1.80 -1.98 21.86
CA LEU A 220 2.08 -3.41 21.91
C LEU A 220 2.48 -3.85 23.32
N LEU A 221 3.37 -3.10 23.96
CA LEU A 221 3.82 -3.37 25.35
C LEU A 221 2.68 -3.22 26.36
N ALA A 222 1.74 -2.30 26.13
CA ALA A 222 0.58 -2.09 27.00
C ALA A 222 -0.39 -3.29 27.02
N GLU A 223 -0.41 -4.13 25.99
CA GLU A 223 -1.24 -5.35 25.94
C GLU A 223 -0.69 -6.46 26.85
N ARG A 224 0.52 -6.33 27.38
CA ARG A 224 1.16 -7.25 28.35
C ARG A 224 1.18 -8.71 27.92
N VAL A 225 1.31 -8.95 26.62
CA VAL A 225 1.47 -10.30 26.05
C VAL A 225 2.93 -10.73 26.09
N PRO A 226 3.20 -12.06 26.04
CA PRO A 226 4.57 -12.57 25.98
C PRO A 226 5.34 -12.01 24.78
N LEU A 227 6.58 -11.56 25.01
CA LEU A 227 7.41 -10.92 23.98
C LEU A 227 8.47 -11.85 23.37
N TRP A 228 8.56 -13.11 23.82
CA TRP A 228 9.56 -14.04 23.28
C TRP A 228 9.29 -14.40 21.82
N VAL A 229 10.36 -14.73 21.12
CA VAL A 229 10.32 -15.17 19.74
C VAL A 229 9.71 -16.57 19.66
N GLN A 230 8.74 -16.74 18.75
CA GLN A 230 8.11 -18.02 18.44
C GLN A 230 8.49 -18.44 17.02
N PRO A 231 9.47 -19.34 16.82
CA PRO A 231 10.02 -19.66 15.50
C PRO A 231 8.97 -20.18 14.52
N GLU A 232 7.97 -20.92 14.99
CA GLU A 232 6.90 -21.47 14.16
C GLU A 232 6.03 -20.35 13.57
N VAL A 233 5.64 -19.36 14.38
CA VAL A 233 4.86 -18.22 13.96
C VAL A 233 5.66 -17.33 13.00
N LEU A 234 6.93 -17.07 13.33
CA LEU A 234 7.84 -16.35 12.43
C LEU A 234 7.97 -17.03 11.07
N ARG A 235 8.18 -18.35 11.06
CA ARG A 235 8.25 -19.13 9.81
C ARG A 235 6.97 -18.99 8.99
N ALA A 236 5.79 -19.07 9.63
CA ALA A 236 4.51 -18.89 8.94
C ALA A 236 4.37 -17.48 8.35
N GLN A 237 4.78 -16.43 9.10
CA GLN A 237 4.78 -15.05 8.62
C GLN A 237 5.75 -14.84 7.44
N VAL A 238 6.96 -15.44 7.49
CA VAL A 238 7.94 -15.38 6.40
C VAL A 238 7.42 -16.06 5.14
N VAL A 239 6.79 -17.25 5.27
CA VAL A 239 6.22 -17.97 4.11
C VAL A 239 5.09 -17.17 3.46
N MET A 240 4.18 -16.60 4.25
CA MET A 240 3.12 -15.73 3.76
C MET A 240 3.71 -14.44 3.16
N GLY A 241 4.70 -13.87 3.83
CA GLY A 241 5.41 -12.68 3.37
C GLY A 241 6.07 -12.87 2.01
N ARG A 242 6.76 -13.99 1.80
CA ARG A 242 7.36 -14.33 0.50
C ARG A 242 6.29 -14.30 -0.62
N ASP A 243 5.13 -14.87 -0.39
CA ASP A 243 4.07 -14.93 -1.39
C ASP A 243 3.53 -13.53 -1.71
N LEU A 244 3.38 -12.67 -0.70
CA LEU A 244 2.95 -11.29 -0.88
C LEU A 244 4.03 -10.42 -1.55
N VAL A 245 5.32 -10.60 -1.24
CA VAL A 245 6.43 -9.91 -1.90
C VAL A 245 6.48 -10.27 -3.39
N LEU A 246 6.40 -11.57 -3.73
CA LEU A 246 6.38 -12.00 -5.14
C LEU A 246 5.17 -11.42 -5.90
N ARG A 247 4.02 -11.31 -5.24
CA ARG A 247 2.84 -10.63 -5.80
C ARG A 247 3.13 -9.14 -6.07
N THR A 248 3.72 -8.42 -5.11
CA THR A 248 4.06 -7.00 -5.25
C THR A 248 5.11 -6.78 -6.34
N MET A 249 6.12 -7.65 -6.43
CA MET A 249 7.11 -7.61 -7.52
C MET A 249 6.47 -7.79 -8.90
N ALA A 250 5.45 -8.65 -9.02
CA ALA A 250 4.73 -8.81 -10.29
C ALA A 250 4.01 -7.51 -10.70
N PHE A 251 3.35 -6.81 -9.77
CA PHE A 251 2.76 -5.49 -10.04
C PHE A 251 3.83 -4.48 -10.46
N GLN A 252 4.94 -4.43 -9.73
CA GLN A 252 6.02 -3.49 -10.03
C GLN A 252 6.60 -3.71 -11.42
N ALA A 253 6.84 -4.99 -11.80
CA ALA A 253 7.31 -5.34 -13.14
C ALA A 253 6.33 -4.89 -14.23
N CYS A 254 5.02 -5.02 -13.99
CA CYS A 254 3.98 -4.52 -14.91
C CYS A 254 4.07 -3.00 -15.08
N PHE A 255 4.06 -2.23 -14.00
CA PHE A 255 4.08 -0.77 -14.07
C PHE A 255 5.38 -0.22 -14.65
N VAL A 256 6.53 -0.79 -14.29
CA VAL A 256 7.83 -0.42 -14.88
C VAL A 256 7.84 -0.71 -16.38
N SER A 257 7.34 -1.88 -16.81
CA SER A 257 7.25 -2.22 -18.25
C SER A 257 6.32 -1.27 -19.00
N ALA A 258 5.17 -0.92 -18.41
CA ALA A 258 4.24 0.04 -19.01
C ALA A 258 4.89 1.42 -19.22
N GLY A 259 5.56 1.93 -18.19
CA GLY A 259 6.29 3.20 -18.26
C GLY A 259 7.41 3.19 -19.31
N ALA A 260 8.21 2.09 -19.33
CA ALA A 260 9.29 1.91 -20.29
C ALA A 260 8.79 1.85 -21.75
N VAL A 261 7.67 1.17 -21.99
CA VAL A 261 7.05 1.10 -23.32
C VAL A 261 6.40 2.44 -23.69
N ALA A 262 5.73 3.12 -22.74
CA ALA A 262 5.16 4.46 -23.00
C ALA A 262 6.24 5.46 -23.41
N ALA A 263 7.45 5.38 -22.82
CA ALA A 263 8.59 6.23 -23.17
C ALA A 263 9.04 6.07 -24.63
N ARG A 264 8.80 4.92 -25.25
CA ARG A 264 9.12 4.68 -26.67
C ARG A 264 8.15 5.35 -27.64
N PHE A 265 6.98 5.76 -27.16
CA PHE A 265 5.98 6.48 -27.96
C PHE A 265 6.07 8.01 -27.83
N GLY A 266 7.07 8.52 -27.12
CA GLY A 266 7.38 9.95 -27.03
C GLY A 266 6.91 10.61 -25.72
N ALA A 267 7.30 11.88 -25.55
CA ALA A 267 7.11 12.63 -24.31
C ALA A 267 5.63 12.80 -23.92
N ALA A 268 4.76 13.11 -24.89
CA ALA A 268 3.33 13.28 -24.63
C ALA A 268 2.68 11.98 -24.14
N ALA A 269 3.06 10.83 -24.72
CA ALA A 269 2.54 9.53 -24.30
C ALA A 269 2.98 9.17 -22.87
N VAL A 270 4.24 9.41 -22.50
CA VAL A 270 4.73 9.20 -21.12
C VAL A 270 4.00 10.11 -20.15
N ALA A 271 3.88 11.40 -20.47
CA ALA A 271 3.20 12.36 -19.59
C ALA A 271 1.73 11.97 -19.38
N ALA A 272 1.01 11.65 -20.46
CA ALA A 272 -0.37 11.19 -20.39
C ALA A 272 -0.52 9.91 -19.55
N HIS A 273 0.35 8.91 -19.76
CA HIS A 273 0.38 7.69 -18.99
C HIS A 273 0.61 7.97 -17.50
N GLN A 274 1.59 8.83 -17.17
CA GLN A 274 1.93 9.16 -15.78
C GLN A 274 0.80 9.89 -15.05
N VAL A 275 0.14 10.85 -15.69
CA VAL A 275 -1.00 11.56 -15.09
C VAL A 275 -2.11 10.57 -14.73
N VAL A 276 -2.52 9.71 -15.67
CA VAL A 276 -3.60 8.75 -15.42
C VAL A 276 -3.17 7.67 -14.43
N LEU A 277 -1.91 7.22 -14.46
CA LEU A 277 -1.37 6.27 -13.49
C LEU A 277 -1.36 6.83 -12.05
N GLN A 278 -1.03 8.11 -11.87
CA GLN A 278 -1.09 8.75 -10.55
C GLN A 278 -2.52 8.85 -10.02
N LEU A 279 -3.48 9.18 -10.89
CA LEU A 279 -4.89 9.15 -10.53
C LEU A 279 -5.36 7.73 -10.17
N TRP A 280 -4.95 6.73 -10.95
CA TRP A 280 -5.20 5.32 -10.64
C TRP A 280 -4.64 4.92 -9.27
N ASN A 281 -3.40 5.30 -8.95
CA ASN A 281 -2.79 5.01 -7.65
C ASN A 281 -3.58 5.65 -6.51
N PHE A 282 -4.03 6.89 -6.68
CA PHE A 282 -4.87 7.56 -5.67
C PHE A 282 -6.21 6.83 -5.47
N LEU A 283 -6.88 6.46 -6.56
CA LEU A 283 -8.13 5.70 -6.51
C LEU A 283 -7.93 4.31 -5.90
N ALA A 284 -6.81 3.67 -6.18
CA ALA A 284 -6.43 2.40 -5.60
C ALA A 284 -6.30 2.47 -4.07
N LEU A 285 -5.82 3.59 -3.48
CA LEU A 285 -5.80 3.76 -2.02
C LEU A 285 -7.21 3.71 -1.41
N VAL A 286 -8.19 4.31 -2.08
CA VAL A 286 -9.59 4.26 -1.64
C VAL A 286 -10.11 2.82 -1.66
N LEU A 287 -9.89 2.10 -2.76
CA LEU A 287 -10.33 0.71 -2.89
C LEU A 287 -9.58 -0.22 -1.93
N ASP A 288 -8.29 0.03 -1.70
CA ASP A 288 -7.48 -0.76 -0.76
C ASP A 288 -7.93 -0.57 0.69
N SER A 289 -8.40 0.62 1.06
CA SER A 289 -9.00 0.85 2.38
C SER A 289 -10.23 -0.04 2.64
N LEU A 290 -11.05 -0.27 1.61
CA LEU A 290 -12.19 -1.19 1.66
C LEU A 290 -11.73 -2.66 1.71
N ALA A 291 -10.66 -3.00 0.98
CA ALA A 291 -10.03 -4.31 1.04
C ALA A 291 -9.50 -4.63 2.44
N ILE A 292 -8.91 -3.65 3.14
CA ILE A 292 -8.46 -3.79 4.53
C ILE A 292 -9.63 -4.07 5.47
N ALA A 293 -10.76 -3.38 5.31
CA ALA A 293 -11.96 -3.65 6.08
C ALA A 293 -12.49 -5.08 5.81
N ALA A 294 -12.51 -5.50 4.53
CA ALA A 294 -12.87 -6.87 4.16
C ALA A 294 -11.96 -7.91 4.83
N GLN A 295 -10.66 -7.69 4.76
CA GLN A 295 -9.64 -8.57 5.33
C GLN A 295 -9.85 -8.81 6.82
N SER A 296 -10.05 -7.72 7.57
CA SER A 296 -10.23 -7.78 9.03
C SER A 296 -11.55 -8.49 9.41
N LEU A 297 -12.67 -8.12 8.76
CA LEU A 297 -13.97 -8.67 9.05
C LEU A 297 -14.10 -10.15 8.66
N VAL A 298 -13.62 -10.52 7.47
CA VAL A 298 -13.64 -11.91 6.99
C VAL A 298 -12.71 -12.79 7.80
N GLY A 299 -11.49 -12.29 8.10
CA GLY A 299 -10.56 -13.02 8.96
C GLY A 299 -11.17 -13.36 10.32
N ALA A 300 -11.82 -12.37 10.95
CA ALA A 300 -12.52 -12.58 12.23
C ALA A 300 -13.68 -13.59 12.12
N ALA A 301 -14.50 -13.50 11.07
CA ALA A 301 -15.61 -14.46 10.87
C ALA A 301 -15.13 -15.88 10.66
N LEU A 302 -14.04 -16.10 9.92
CA LEU A 302 -13.42 -17.41 9.72
C LEU A 302 -12.78 -17.92 11.00
N GLY A 303 -12.12 -17.06 11.77
CA GLY A 303 -11.55 -17.41 13.08
C GLY A 303 -12.61 -17.88 14.08
N ALA A 304 -13.78 -17.24 14.06
CA ALA A 304 -14.94 -17.65 14.86
C ALA A 304 -15.65 -18.92 14.34
N GLY A 305 -15.22 -19.50 13.23
CA GLY A 305 -15.89 -20.66 12.61
C GLY A 305 -17.22 -20.32 11.92
N GLN A 306 -17.56 -19.06 11.77
CA GLN A 306 -18.85 -18.59 11.23
C GLN A 306 -18.81 -18.45 9.70
N LEU A 307 -18.77 -19.58 8.97
CA LEU A 307 -18.60 -19.60 7.52
C LEU A 307 -19.71 -18.88 6.74
N ALA A 308 -20.96 -19.03 7.17
CA ALA A 308 -22.10 -18.33 6.56
C ALA A 308 -21.97 -16.81 6.73
N HIS A 309 -21.54 -16.37 7.92
CA HIS A 309 -21.27 -14.97 8.18
C HIS A 309 -20.11 -14.44 7.33
N ALA A 310 -19.00 -15.19 7.21
CA ALA A 310 -17.88 -14.84 6.35
C ALA A 310 -18.30 -14.60 4.89
N LYS A 311 -19.15 -15.48 4.32
CA LYS A 311 -19.75 -15.31 2.99
C LYS A 311 -20.59 -14.02 2.90
N SER A 312 -21.44 -13.79 3.90
CA SER A 312 -22.28 -12.57 3.93
C SER A 312 -21.43 -11.30 3.97
N VAL A 313 -20.37 -11.28 4.81
CA VAL A 313 -19.41 -10.17 4.88
C VAL A 313 -18.72 -9.95 3.53
N ALA A 314 -18.17 -11.01 2.94
CA ALA A 314 -17.51 -10.95 1.64
C ALA A 314 -18.41 -10.32 0.57
N TRP A 315 -19.65 -10.79 0.48
CA TRP A 315 -20.62 -10.25 -0.47
C TRP A 315 -20.95 -8.78 -0.22
N ARG A 316 -21.25 -8.41 1.03
CA ARG A 316 -21.60 -7.03 1.39
C ARG A 316 -20.47 -6.05 1.12
N VAL A 317 -19.22 -6.41 1.48
CA VAL A 317 -18.07 -5.54 1.20
C VAL A 317 -17.82 -5.42 -0.29
N THR A 318 -17.99 -6.51 -1.06
CA THR A 318 -17.84 -6.46 -2.53
C THR A 318 -18.88 -5.53 -3.16
N ILE A 319 -20.16 -5.63 -2.76
CA ILE A 319 -21.20 -4.69 -3.23
C ILE A 319 -20.84 -3.25 -2.87
N PHE A 320 -20.47 -3.01 -1.61
CA PHE A 320 -20.15 -1.66 -1.15
C PHE A 320 -18.95 -1.07 -1.91
N SER A 321 -17.91 -1.86 -2.13
CA SER A 321 -16.72 -1.46 -2.90
C SER A 321 -17.06 -1.21 -4.38
N THR A 322 -17.90 -2.06 -4.98
CA THR A 322 -18.34 -1.89 -6.37
C THR A 322 -19.17 -0.62 -6.54
N LEU A 323 -20.11 -0.34 -5.61
CA LEU A 323 -20.90 0.89 -5.65
C LEU A 323 -20.02 2.13 -5.46
N ALA A 324 -19.09 2.10 -4.50
CA ALA A 324 -18.16 3.20 -4.28
C ALA A 324 -17.28 3.46 -5.52
N SER A 325 -16.73 2.41 -6.13
CA SER A 325 -15.92 2.53 -7.35
C SER A 325 -16.75 2.96 -8.57
N ALA A 326 -18.03 2.55 -8.68
CA ALA A 326 -18.93 3.02 -9.73
C ALA A 326 -19.25 4.51 -9.59
N VAL A 327 -19.46 5.00 -8.35
CA VAL A 327 -19.62 6.44 -8.08
C VAL A 327 -18.35 7.20 -8.48
N LEU A 328 -17.16 6.71 -8.11
CA LEU A 328 -15.90 7.30 -8.54
C LEU A 328 -15.76 7.30 -10.05
N ALA A 329 -16.11 6.19 -10.73
CA ALA A 329 -16.12 6.13 -12.20
C ALA A 329 -17.04 7.19 -12.80
N GLY A 330 -18.24 7.38 -12.25
CA GLY A 330 -19.17 8.43 -12.67
C GLY A 330 -18.60 9.84 -12.49
N VAL A 331 -17.98 10.13 -11.34
CA VAL A 331 -17.31 11.43 -11.10
C VAL A 331 -16.20 11.70 -12.12
N PHE A 332 -15.34 10.70 -12.38
CA PHE A 332 -14.24 10.84 -13.34
C PHE A 332 -14.73 10.85 -14.80
N ALA A 333 -15.86 10.18 -15.11
CA ALA A 333 -16.49 10.25 -16.42
C ALA A 333 -17.06 11.67 -16.70
N VAL A 334 -17.77 12.24 -15.73
CA VAL A 334 -18.31 13.61 -15.85
C VAL A 334 -17.19 14.65 -15.86
N GLY A 335 -16.14 14.42 -15.07
CA GLY A 335 -14.96 15.30 -14.99
C GLY A 335 -13.94 15.14 -16.13
N ALA A 336 -14.20 14.31 -17.13
CA ALA A 336 -13.24 13.98 -18.19
C ALA A 336 -12.70 15.19 -18.98
N SER A 337 -13.48 16.27 -19.07
CA SER A 337 -13.08 17.51 -19.74
C SER A 337 -12.32 18.48 -18.83
N VAL A 338 -12.44 18.32 -17.49
CA VAL A 338 -11.92 19.29 -16.51
C VAL A 338 -10.71 18.74 -15.77
N PHE A 339 -10.77 17.49 -15.29
CA PHE A 339 -9.69 16.94 -14.45
C PHE A 339 -8.33 16.86 -15.15
N PRO A 340 -8.22 16.45 -16.46
CA PRO A 340 -6.93 16.44 -17.13
C PRO A 340 -6.25 17.82 -17.19
N SER A 341 -7.03 18.89 -17.42
CA SER A 341 -6.50 20.27 -17.52
C SER A 341 -5.98 20.83 -16.18
N VAL A 342 -6.31 20.20 -15.05
CA VAL A 342 -5.71 20.55 -13.74
C VAL A 342 -4.22 20.18 -13.70
N PHE A 343 -3.80 19.18 -14.49
CA PHE A 343 -2.43 18.66 -14.46
C PHE A 343 -1.53 19.22 -15.55
N THR A 344 -2.11 19.68 -16.67
CA THR A 344 -1.33 20.19 -17.81
C THR A 344 -2.20 21.04 -18.74
N ASP A 345 -1.57 22.06 -19.33
CA ASP A 345 -2.15 22.87 -20.41
C ASP A 345 -1.65 22.46 -21.81
N ASP A 346 -0.74 21.47 -21.88
CA ASP A 346 -0.18 20.98 -23.14
C ASP A 346 -1.22 20.16 -23.91
N ARG A 347 -1.65 20.68 -25.05
CA ARG A 347 -2.65 20.05 -25.91
C ARG A 347 -2.24 18.64 -26.38
N SER A 348 -0.95 18.43 -26.65
CA SER A 348 -0.46 17.11 -27.10
C SER A 348 -0.62 16.05 -26.01
N VAL A 349 -0.45 16.44 -24.76
CA VAL A 349 -0.66 15.56 -23.60
C VAL A 349 -2.15 15.37 -23.35
N LEU A 350 -2.96 16.43 -23.42
CA LEU A 350 -4.41 16.35 -23.23
C LEU A 350 -5.07 15.43 -24.29
N ASP A 351 -4.64 15.52 -25.55
CA ASP A 351 -5.12 14.63 -26.61
C ASP A 351 -4.71 13.16 -26.34
N ALA A 352 -3.48 12.94 -25.85
CA ALA A 352 -3.00 11.60 -25.52
C ALA A 352 -3.66 10.99 -24.25
N ILE A 353 -4.12 11.81 -23.31
CA ILE A 353 -4.80 11.35 -22.08
C ILE A 353 -6.15 10.68 -22.39
N GLY A 354 -6.82 11.03 -23.47
CA GLY A 354 -8.16 10.54 -23.77
C GLY A 354 -8.29 9.02 -23.74
N VAL A 355 -7.33 8.29 -24.33
CA VAL A 355 -7.34 6.82 -24.32
C VAL A 355 -7.17 6.25 -22.91
N PRO A 356 -6.06 6.50 -22.18
CA PRO A 356 -5.88 5.97 -20.84
C PRO A 356 -6.97 6.39 -19.84
N TRP A 357 -7.55 7.58 -20.02
CA TRP A 357 -8.63 8.08 -19.18
C TRP A 357 -9.86 7.17 -19.20
N TRP A 358 -10.35 6.87 -20.39
CA TRP A 358 -11.55 6.04 -20.52
C TRP A 358 -11.30 4.59 -20.13
N PHE A 359 -10.10 4.07 -20.34
CA PHE A 359 -9.70 2.78 -19.77
C PHE A 359 -9.74 2.80 -18.25
N MET A 360 -9.19 3.82 -17.61
CA MET A 360 -9.22 3.98 -16.15
C MET A 360 -10.68 4.02 -15.64
N VAL A 361 -11.53 4.87 -16.24
CA VAL A 361 -12.94 5.01 -15.83
C VAL A 361 -13.68 3.68 -15.97
N ALA A 362 -13.53 2.99 -17.10
CA ALA A 362 -14.19 1.71 -17.34
C ALA A 362 -13.73 0.59 -16.41
N GLN A 363 -12.48 0.64 -15.96
CA GLN A 363 -11.91 -0.37 -15.07
C GLN A 363 -12.27 -0.16 -13.59
N LEU A 364 -12.67 1.05 -13.17
CA LEU A 364 -12.94 1.34 -11.76
C LEU A 364 -13.97 0.40 -11.12
N PRO A 365 -15.14 0.09 -11.73
CA PRO A 365 -16.08 -0.87 -11.13
C PRO A 365 -15.50 -2.29 -11.02
N VAL A 366 -14.71 -2.71 -12.02
CA VAL A 366 -14.00 -4.00 -12.01
C VAL A 366 -12.97 -4.02 -10.89
N ALA A 367 -12.21 -2.93 -10.73
CA ALA A 367 -11.25 -2.78 -9.65
C ALA A 367 -11.93 -2.85 -8.28
N GLY A 368 -13.09 -2.22 -8.11
CA GLY A 368 -13.87 -2.31 -6.87
C GLY A 368 -14.17 -3.74 -6.45
N ILE A 369 -14.54 -4.60 -7.40
CA ILE A 369 -14.77 -6.02 -7.14
C ILE A 369 -13.45 -6.73 -6.80
N VAL A 370 -12.41 -6.53 -7.60
CA VAL A 370 -11.11 -7.19 -7.45
C VAL A 370 -10.48 -6.85 -6.10
N PHE A 371 -10.44 -5.57 -5.72
CA PHE A 371 -9.86 -5.13 -4.45
C PHE A 371 -10.63 -5.69 -3.24
N ALA A 372 -11.96 -5.68 -3.29
CA ALA A 372 -12.78 -6.27 -2.22
C ALA A 372 -12.51 -7.76 -2.06
N LEU A 373 -12.49 -8.52 -3.17
CA LEU A 373 -12.19 -9.95 -3.16
C LEU A 373 -10.74 -10.24 -2.76
N ASP A 374 -9.79 -9.39 -3.13
CA ASP A 374 -8.41 -9.45 -2.62
C ASP A 374 -8.39 -9.36 -1.10
N GLY A 375 -9.11 -8.40 -0.52
CA GLY A 375 -9.25 -8.28 0.92
C GLY A 375 -9.87 -9.52 1.58
N VAL A 376 -10.91 -10.07 0.97
CA VAL A 376 -11.55 -11.34 1.41
C VAL A 376 -10.55 -12.50 1.42
N LEU A 377 -9.84 -12.71 0.31
CA LEU A 377 -8.88 -13.82 0.17
C LEU A 377 -7.65 -13.64 1.06
N LEU A 378 -7.18 -12.40 1.24
CA LEU A 378 -6.11 -12.09 2.20
C LEU A 378 -6.57 -12.36 3.64
N GLY A 379 -7.79 -11.97 4.01
CA GLY A 379 -8.39 -12.29 5.30
C GLY A 379 -8.55 -13.80 5.54
N ALA A 380 -8.79 -14.54 4.46
CA ALA A 380 -8.78 -16.00 4.47
C ALA A 380 -7.37 -16.62 4.52
N GLY A 381 -6.30 -15.84 4.46
CA GLY A 381 -4.91 -16.33 4.46
C GLY A 381 -4.48 -16.98 3.13
N ASP A 382 -5.22 -16.78 2.04
CA ASP A 382 -4.99 -17.43 0.73
C ASP A 382 -3.93 -16.70 -0.12
N ALA A 383 -2.83 -16.28 0.52
CA ALA A 383 -1.75 -15.51 -0.10
C ALA A 383 -1.09 -16.26 -1.28
N LYS A 384 -0.97 -17.58 -1.18
CA LYS A 384 -0.40 -18.43 -2.25
C LYS A 384 -1.23 -18.37 -3.53
N PHE A 385 -2.57 -18.48 -3.41
CA PHE A 385 -3.47 -18.35 -4.55
C PHE A 385 -3.37 -16.93 -5.15
N MET A 386 -3.41 -15.90 -4.31
CA MET A 386 -3.32 -14.50 -4.72
C MET A 386 -2.03 -14.19 -5.50
N ARG A 387 -0.89 -14.71 -5.04
CA ARG A 387 0.38 -14.63 -5.75
C ARG A 387 0.28 -15.26 -7.13
N ASN A 388 -0.20 -16.51 -7.22
CA ASN A 388 -0.28 -17.25 -8.48
C ASN A 388 -1.23 -16.56 -9.47
N ALA A 389 -2.40 -16.13 -9.02
CA ALA A 389 -3.37 -15.41 -9.84
C ALA A 389 -2.76 -14.09 -10.39
N THR A 390 -2.03 -13.35 -9.55
CA THR A 390 -1.38 -12.11 -9.99
C THR A 390 -0.23 -12.38 -10.97
N LEU A 391 0.63 -13.37 -10.70
CA LEU A 391 1.73 -13.74 -11.60
C LEU A 391 1.20 -14.19 -12.97
N ILE A 392 0.18 -15.05 -13.01
CA ILE A 392 -0.41 -15.51 -14.27
C ILE A 392 -1.02 -14.33 -15.03
N SER A 393 -1.78 -13.47 -14.35
CA SER A 393 -2.38 -12.29 -14.97
C SER A 393 -1.32 -11.32 -15.52
N ALA A 394 -0.19 -11.17 -14.83
CA ALA A 394 0.93 -10.35 -15.28
C ALA A 394 1.63 -10.95 -16.50
N LEU A 395 2.00 -12.24 -16.44
CA LEU A 395 2.80 -12.91 -17.46
C LEU A 395 1.99 -13.22 -18.73
N VAL A 396 0.70 -13.52 -18.59
CA VAL A 396 -0.15 -13.91 -19.73
C VAL A 396 -1.00 -12.76 -20.26
N GLY A 397 -1.46 -11.87 -19.36
CA GLY A 397 -2.36 -10.78 -19.74
C GLY A 397 -1.64 -9.46 -19.98
N PHE A 398 -0.87 -8.98 -19.00
CA PHE A 398 -0.30 -7.64 -19.03
C PHE A 398 0.94 -7.54 -19.92
N LEU A 399 2.00 -8.25 -19.55
CA LEU A 399 3.31 -8.09 -20.19
C LEU A 399 3.29 -8.38 -21.70
N PRO A 400 2.63 -9.45 -22.21
CA PRO A 400 2.59 -9.69 -23.64
C PRO A 400 1.94 -8.55 -24.41
N LEU A 401 0.80 -8.02 -23.95
CA LEU A 401 0.09 -6.94 -24.64
C LEU A 401 0.87 -5.62 -24.62
N VAL A 402 1.55 -5.33 -23.51
CA VAL A 402 2.38 -4.12 -23.40
C VAL A 402 3.55 -4.18 -24.38
N TRP A 403 4.26 -5.33 -24.46
CA TRP A 403 5.38 -5.48 -25.40
C TRP A 403 4.94 -5.62 -26.86
N LEU A 404 3.79 -6.27 -27.12
CA LEU A 404 3.16 -6.29 -28.44
C LEU A 404 2.72 -4.89 -28.88
N SER A 405 2.29 -4.04 -27.94
CA SER A 405 1.99 -2.64 -28.23
C SER A 405 3.19 -1.90 -28.84
N LEU A 406 4.40 -2.18 -28.32
CA LEU A 406 5.63 -1.63 -28.89
C LEU A 406 5.92 -2.22 -30.29
N ALA A 407 5.75 -3.53 -30.47
CA ALA A 407 6.03 -4.20 -31.73
C ALA A 407 5.09 -3.77 -32.87
N PHE A 408 3.81 -3.53 -32.56
CA PHE A 408 2.79 -3.18 -33.54
C PHE A 408 2.42 -1.69 -33.56
N GLY A 409 3.06 -0.85 -32.75
CA GLY A 409 2.81 0.59 -32.72
C GLY A 409 1.44 1.00 -32.17
N TRP A 410 0.83 0.20 -31.28
CA TRP A 410 -0.51 0.48 -30.72
C TRP A 410 -0.55 1.64 -29.70
N GLY A 411 0.61 2.15 -29.28
CA GLY A 411 0.71 3.28 -28.36
C GLY A 411 0.08 3.00 -27.00
N LEU A 412 -0.53 4.03 -26.45
CA LEU A 412 -1.20 3.95 -25.13
C LEU A 412 -2.39 2.98 -25.14
N LEU A 413 -3.04 2.78 -26.30
CA LEU A 413 -4.14 1.83 -26.43
C LEU A 413 -3.69 0.42 -26.03
N GLY A 414 -2.56 -0.04 -26.55
CA GLY A 414 -2.05 -1.39 -26.23
C GLY A 414 -1.60 -1.52 -24.77
N ILE A 415 -0.97 -0.48 -24.19
CA ILE A 415 -0.55 -0.48 -22.80
C ILE A 415 -1.77 -0.62 -21.85
N TRP A 416 -2.81 0.20 -22.08
CA TRP A 416 -4.00 0.19 -21.24
C TRP A 416 -4.92 -1.01 -21.51
N SER A 417 -4.90 -1.56 -22.72
CA SER A 417 -5.51 -2.87 -23.01
C SER A 417 -4.82 -4.00 -22.22
N GLY A 418 -3.49 -3.93 -22.07
CA GLY A 418 -2.74 -4.85 -21.22
C GLY A 418 -3.19 -4.76 -19.76
N LEU A 419 -3.35 -3.54 -19.23
CA LEU A 419 -3.85 -3.33 -17.86
C LEU A 419 -5.28 -3.85 -17.70
N SER A 420 -6.15 -3.62 -18.70
CA SER A 420 -7.53 -4.14 -18.67
C SER A 420 -7.56 -5.66 -18.69
N THR A 421 -6.77 -6.30 -19.54
CA THR A 421 -6.67 -7.76 -19.60
C THR A 421 -6.16 -8.32 -18.28
N PHE A 422 -5.16 -7.68 -17.66
CA PHE A 422 -4.68 -8.04 -16.32
C PHE A 422 -5.82 -7.98 -15.28
N MET A 423 -6.60 -6.90 -15.27
CA MET A 423 -7.70 -6.73 -14.31
C MET A 423 -8.83 -7.74 -14.55
N VAL A 424 -9.17 -8.04 -15.82
CA VAL A 424 -10.18 -9.05 -16.16
C VAL A 424 -9.73 -10.45 -15.77
N LEU A 425 -8.48 -10.83 -16.05
CA LEU A 425 -7.93 -12.12 -15.61
C LEU A 425 -7.91 -12.22 -14.08
N ARG A 426 -7.51 -11.15 -13.40
CA ARG A 426 -7.57 -11.13 -11.93
C ARG A 426 -9.01 -11.30 -11.44
N LEU A 427 -9.97 -10.55 -12.02
CA LEU A 427 -11.38 -10.72 -11.69
C LEU A 427 -11.84 -12.17 -11.88
N ALA A 428 -11.48 -12.80 -12.99
CA ALA A 428 -11.82 -14.19 -13.27
C ALA A 428 -11.25 -15.14 -12.19
N PHE A 429 -9.96 -14.99 -11.84
CA PHE A 429 -9.32 -15.86 -10.84
C PHE A 429 -9.88 -15.62 -9.43
N VAL A 430 -9.93 -14.37 -8.95
CA VAL A 430 -10.40 -14.09 -7.58
C VAL A 430 -11.91 -14.33 -7.44
N GLY A 431 -12.67 -14.06 -8.50
CA GLY A 431 -14.10 -14.37 -8.58
C GLY A 431 -14.34 -15.88 -8.52
N TRP A 432 -13.67 -16.66 -9.37
CA TRP A 432 -13.74 -18.11 -9.31
C TRP A 432 -13.40 -18.66 -7.92
N ARG A 433 -12.33 -18.16 -7.31
CA ARG A 433 -11.91 -18.57 -5.96
C ARG A 433 -12.96 -18.22 -4.92
N ALA A 434 -13.54 -17.04 -5.00
CA ALA A 434 -14.59 -16.58 -4.09
C ALA A 434 -15.87 -17.44 -4.21
N PHE A 435 -16.30 -17.74 -5.43
CA PHE A 435 -17.49 -18.57 -5.68
C PHE A 435 -17.28 -20.05 -5.35
N SER A 436 -16.09 -20.59 -5.59
CA SER A 436 -15.78 -22.01 -5.29
C SER A 436 -15.84 -22.35 -3.80
N GLY A 437 -15.75 -21.37 -2.93
CA GLY A 437 -15.78 -21.56 -1.49
C GLY A 437 -14.52 -22.19 -0.87
N HIS A 438 -13.47 -22.48 -1.66
CA HIS A 438 -12.23 -23.10 -1.16
C HIS A 438 -11.44 -22.21 -0.17
N TRP A 439 -11.75 -20.92 -0.09
CA TRP A 439 -11.18 -19.99 0.87
C TRP A 439 -11.82 -20.06 2.27
N LEU A 440 -12.98 -20.74 2.38
CA LEU A 440 -13.75 -20.86 3.61
C LEU A 440 -13.16 -21.95 4.52
N VAL A 441 -11.96 -21.74 5.00
CA VAL A 441 -11.29 -22.62 5.94
C VAL A 441 -11.48 -22.06 7.36
N PRO A 442 -12.23 -22.74 8.24
CA PRO A 442 -12.46 -22.26 9.61
C PRO A 442 -11.21 -22.40 10.47
N GLY A 443 -11.16 -21.61 11.55
CA GLY A 443 -10.10 -21.70 12.56
C GLY A 443 -8.98 -20.66 12.39
N THR A 444 -7.95 -20.82 13.17
CA THR A 444 -6.84 -19.86 13.29
C THR A 444 -5.75 -20.03 12.22
N GLY A 445 -5.85 -21.04 11.37
CA GLY A 445 -4.96 -21.26 10.20
C GLY A 445 -3.84 -22.20 10.49
#